data_6f6a8667a0167921d991221d40d333e5
#
_entry.id   6f6a8667a0167921d991221d40d333e5
#
_cell.length_a   1.000
_cell.length_b   1.000
_cell.length_c   1.000
_cell.angle_alpha   90.00
_cell.angle_beta   90.00
_cell.angle_gamma   90.00
#
_symmetry.space_group_name_H-M   'P 1'
#
loop_
_entity.id
_entity.type
_entity.pdbx_description
1 polymer ?
#
loop_
_entity_poly.entity_id
_entity_poly.type
_entity_poly.pdbx_seq_one_letter_code
_entity_poly.pdbx_strand_id
1 'polypeptide(L)'
;MTTTIFDSSRIHRTVAFVILLLALVMPARAEVVRAEDHDSFWLWAGVEPQGALAGARELYLLAGEVSDRGHPHLISQRSATPHVAGTDVWIVYRAQTIDWNDAVLDDVLAHVESWRAAGNRVVGLQIDFDAGTKHLERYAEFLAEVRARLPRQYRLGVTGLLDWSANGDPAGLDALAGVVDEVVLQIYQGRHVIPGYARYLAKLGRMKVAFRIGLLQGGEWHAPPFLALNDKFRGYVVFLLNPSSK
;
A
#
# COMPACT_ATOMS: atom_id res chain seq x y z
N MET A 1 64.88 0.70 -41.37
CA MET A 1 63.70 -0.21 -41.45
C MET A 1 63.28 -0.58 -40.03
N THR A 2 62.30 0.12 -39.47
CA THR A 2 61.85 -0.08 -38.09
C THR A 2 60.43 -0.65 -38.15
N THR A 3 60.29 -1.92 -37.82
CA THR A 3 59.02 -2.63 -37.86
C THR A 3 58.28 -2.42 -36.52
N THR A 4 57.15 -1.71 -36.54
CA THR A 4 56.31 -1.50 -35.38
C THR A 4 55.37 -2.70 -35.22
N ILE A 5 55.56 -3.50 -34.16
CA ILE A 5 54.72 -4.60 -33.81
C ILE A 5 53.50 -4.03 -33.03
N PHE A 6 52.32 -4.10 -33.62
CA PHE A 6 51.08 -3.77 -32.93
C PHE A 6 50.72 -4.87 -31.91
N ASP A 7 50.63 -4.49 -30.62
CA ASP A 7 50.25 -5.40 -29.54
C ASP A 7 48.72 -5.61 -29.54
N SER A 8 48.31 -6.77 -30.04
CA SER A 8 46.91 -7.19 -30.15
C SER A 8 46.28 -7.57 -28.79
N SER A 9 47.06 -7.65 -27.72
CA SER A 9 46.58 -8.11 -26.40
C SER A 9 45.74 -7.09 -25.65
N ARG A 10 45.86 -5.80 -25.93
CA ARG A 10 45.09 -4.72 -25.28
C ARG A 10 43.66 -4.59 -25.82
N ILE A 11 43.43 -4.92 -27.09
CA ILE A 11 42.12 -4.80 -27.73
C ILE A 11 41.18 -5.87 -27.20
N HIS A 12 41.66 -7.10 -26.96
CA HIS A 12 40.81 -8.20 -26.45
C HIS A 12 40.35 -8.01 -25.00
N ARG A 13 41.13 -7.34 -24.16
CA ARG A 13 40.74 -7.06 -22.75
C ARG A 13 39.67 -5.97 -22.65
N THR A 14 39.73 -4.96 -23.50
CA THR A 14 38.75 -3.86 -23.49
C THR A 14 37.40 -4.33 -24.04
N VAL A 15 37.36 -5.19 -25.06
CA VAL A 15 36.12 -5.76 -25.61
C VAL A 15 35.45 -6.72 -24.63
N ALA A 16 36.24 -7.55 -23.90
CA ALA A 16 35.72 -8.44 -22.88
C ALA A 16 35.06 -7.69 -21.70
N PHE A 17 35.59 -6.51 -21.31
CA PHE A 17 35.06 -5.69 -20.24
C PHE A 17 33.76 -4.97 -20.65
N VAL A 18 33.65 -4.54 -21.91
CA VAL A 18 32.41 -3.91 -22.44
C VAL A 18 31.29 -4.93 -22.60
N ILE A 19 31.59 -6.16 -23.01
CA ILE A 19 30.60 -7.25 -23.14
C ILE A 19 30.09 -7.68 -21.73
N LEU A 20 30.95 -7.66 -20.71
CA LEU A 20 30.54 -8.02 -19.34
C LEU A 20 29.63 -6.95 -18.69
N LEU A 21 29.80 -5.65 -19.05
CA LEU A 21 28.92 -4.58 -18.57
C LEU A 21 27.54 -4.54 -19.25
N LEU A 22 27.44 -5.02 -20.49
CA LEU A 22 26.18 -5.10 -21.24
C LEU A 22 25.30 -6.29 -20.81
N ALA A 23 25.85 -7.31 -20.17
CA ALA A 23 25.12 -8.48 -19.72
C ALA A 23 24.32 -8.28 -18.42
N LEU A 24 24.41 -7.11 -17.75
CA LEU A 24 23.80 -6.85 -16.44
C LEU A 24 22.54 -5.99 -16.48
N VAL A 25 22.07 -5.59 -17.64
CA VAL A 25 20.78 -4.90 -17.79
C VAL A 25 19.78 -5.85 -18.46
N MET A 26 19.48 -6.96 -17.81
CA MET A 26 18.24 -7.67 -18.14
C MET A 26 17.08 -6.80 -17.63
N PRO A 27 16.09 -6.45 -18.48
CA PRO A 27 14.87 -5.84 -17.98
C PRO A 27 14.25 -6.84 -17.00
N ALA A 28 14.05 -6.41 -15.76
CA ALA A 28 13.38 -7.25 -14.79
C ALA A 28 12.04 -7.64 -15.39
N ARG A 29 11.81 -8.94 -15.49
CA ARG A 29 10.60 -9.51 -16.10
C ARG A 29 9.44 -9.20 -15.16
N ALA A 30 8.28 -8.86 -15.70
CA ALA A 30 7.06 -8.76 -14.89
C ALA A 30 6.81 -10.13 -14.23
N GLU A 31 6.57 -10.10 -12.92
CA GLU A 31 6.30 -11.30 -12.14
C GLU A 31 4.82 -11.30 -11.75
N VAL A 32 4.24 -12.49 -11.71
CA VAL A 32 2.89 -12.67 -11.18
C VAL A 32 2.97 -12.59 -9.66
N VAL A 33 2.16 -11.71 -9.06
CA VAL A 33 2.10 -11.53 -7.61
C VAL A 33 1.52 -12.78 -6.96
N ARG A 34 2.33 -13.53 -6.24
CA ARG A 34 1.93 -14.67 -5.43
C ARG A 34 1.89 -14.29 -3.96
N ALA A 35 0.83 -14.66 -3.27
CA ALA A 35 0.68 -14.33 -1.86
C ALA A 35 1.81 -14.92 -1.01
N GLU A 36 2.33 -16.10 -1.38
CA GLU A 36 3.39 -16.81 -0.67
C GLU A 36 4.74 -16.07 -0.65
N ASP A 37 4.94 -15.14 -1.57
CA ASP A 37 6.17 -14.34 -1.68
C ASP A 37 6.12 -13.04 -0.83
N HIS A 38 5.03 -12.85 -0.05
CA HIS A 38 4.77 -11.64 0.73
C HIS A 38 4.36 -11.95 2.17
N ASP A 39 4.41 -10.95 3.05
CA ASP A 39 4.10 -11.05 4.47
C ASP A 39 3.10 -10.01 5.00
N SER A 40 2.57 -9.18 4.11
CA SER A 40 1.59 -8.16 4.46
C SER A 40 0.42 -8.19 3.49
N PHE A 41 -0.81 -8.29 4.02
CA PHE A 41 -1.99 -8.58 3.21
C PHE A 41 -3.18 -7.69 3.56
N TRP A 42 -4.00 -7.35 2.55
CA TRP A 42 -5.37 -6.92 2.75
C TRP A 42 -6.31 -8.11 2.63
N LEU A 43 -7.13 -8.29 3.67
CA LEU A 43 -8.19 -9.30 3.70
C LEU A 43 -9.55 -8.62 3.85
N TRP A 44 -10.29 -8.57 2.75
CA TRP A 44 -11.63 -7.99 2.71
C TRP A 44 -12.70 -8.98 3.14
N ALA A 45 -13.88 -8.45 3.53
CA ALA A 45 -15.04 -9.27 3.85
C ALA A 45 -15.43 -10.16 2.66
N GLY A 46 -15.75 -11.42 2.93
CA GLY A 46 -16.09 -12.40 1.89
C GLY A 46 -14.89 -13.03 1.17
N VAL A 47 -13.65 -12.60 1.47
CA VAL A 47 -12.45 -13.32 1.03
C VAL A 47 -12.11 -14.40 2.04
N GLU A 48 -11.98 -15.64 1.57
CA GLU A 48 -11.61 -16.78 2.41
C GLU A 48 -10.13 -16.67 2.84
N PRO A 49 -9.80 -17.02 4.11
CA PRO A 49 -8.43 -17.11 4.55
C PRO A 49 -7.62 -18.10 3.69
N GLN A 50 -6.41 -17.70 3.31
CA GLN A 50 -5.50 -18.49 2.49
C GLN A 50 -4.29 -18.95 3.30
N GLY A 51 -3.61 -20.01 2.83
CA GLY A 51 -2.41 -20.55 3.51
C GLY A 51 -1.28 -19.53 3.72
N ALA A 52 -1.13 -18.55 2.83
CA ALA A 52 -0.15 -17.47 2.96
C ALA A 52 -0.32 -16.64 4.25
N LEU A 53 -1.53 -16.56 4.81
CA LEU A 53 -1.79 -15.84 6.06
C LEU A 53 -1.07 -16.45 7.28
N ALA A 54 -0.68 -17.72 7.23
CA ALA A 54 0.08 -18.34 8.32
C ALA A 54 1.47 -17.69 8.55
N GLY A 55 2.04 -17.06 7.50
CA GLY A 55 3.29 -16.31 7.56
C GLY A 55 3.12 -14.80 7.64
N ALA A 56 1.89 -14.31 7.81
CA ALA A 56 1.61 -12.88 7.78
C ALA A 56 2.23 -12.16 8.98
N ARG A 57 3.02 -11.12 8.70
CA ARG A 57 3.50 -10.18 9.71
C ARG A 57 2.51 -9.07 9.98
N GLU A 58 1.85 -8.58 8.93
CA GLU A 58 0.83 -7.53 9.00
C GLU A 58 -0.41 -7.94 8.22
N LEU A 59 -1.57 -7.66 8.79
CA LEU A 59 -2.86 -7.95 8.17
C LEU A 59 -3.78 -6.74 8.27
N TYR A 60 -4.18 -6.21 7.12
CA TYR A 60 -5.12 -5.12 6.97
C TYR A 60 -6.52 -5.73 6.79
N LEU A 61 -7.30 -5.71 7.87
CA LEU A 61 -8.61 -6.35 7.92
C LEU A 61 -9.74 -5.35 7.72
N LEU A 62 -10.53 -5.51 6.66
CA LEU A 62 -11.77 -4.75 6.52
C LEU A 62 -12.73 -5.14 7.63
N ALA A 63 -12.96 -4.23 8.57
CA ALA A 63 -13.83 -4.41 9.72
C ALA A 63 -15.23 -3.82 9.49
N GLY A 64 -15.30 -2.74 8.72
CA GLY A 64 -16.56 -2.06 8.47
C GLY A 64 -16.49 -1.07 7.32
N GLU A 65 -17.64 -0.48 7.07
CA GLU A 65 -17.83 0.58 6.08
C GLU A 65 -18.63 1.73 6.71
N VAL A 66 -18.20 2.96 6.48
CA VAL A 66 -19.01 4.13 6.82
C VAL A 66 -19.78 4.54 5.58
N SER A 67 -21.08 4.26 5.61
CA SER A 67 -22.01 4.56 4.53
C SER A 67 -22.47 6.01 4.57
N ASP A 68 -22.75 6.60 3.40
CA ASP A 68 -23.36 7.94 3.24
C ASP A 68 -24.87 7.90 3.01
N ARG A 69 -25.48 6.69 2.98
CA ARG A 69 -26.91 6.52 2.67
C ARG A 69 -27.78 7.09 3.79
N GLY A 70 -28.42 8.23 3.50
CA GLY A 70 -29.27 8.97 4.41
C GLY A 70 -28.49 9.87 5.38
N HIS A 71 -27.73 9.32 6.27
CA HIS A 71 -26.77 10.00 7.13
C HIS A 71 -25.58 9.07 7.39
N PRO A 72 -24.37 9.60 7.64
CA PRO A 72 -23.21 8.77 7.90
C PRO A 72 -23.43 7.82 9.07
N HIS A 73 -23.17 6.53 8.87
CA HIS A 73 -23.28 5.49 9.90
C HIS A 73 -22.34 4.33 9.60
N LEU A 74 -21.88 3.66 10.64
CA LEU A 74 -21.00 2.50 10.57
C LEU A 74 -21.82 1.23 10.27
N ILE A 75 -21.39 0.48 9.26
CA ILE A 75 -21.86 -0.86 8.92
C ILE A 75 -20.72 -1.84 9.20
N SER A 76 -20.89 -2.73 10.19
CA SER A 76 -19.92 -3.79 10.42
C SER A 76 -19.92 -4.79 9.25
N GLN A 77 -18.73 -5.11 8.75
CA GLN A 77 -18.54 -6.09 7.68
C GLN A 77 -18.19 -7.48 8.23
N ARG A 78 -18.14 -7.65 9.57
CA ARG A 78 -17.85 -8.91 10.22
C ARG A 78 -18.83 -9.16 11.35
N SER A 79 -19.39 -10.37 11.40
CA SER A 79 -20.33 -10.79 12.44
C SER A 79 -19.66 -11.04 13.80
N ALA A 80 -18.35 -11.23 13.82
CA ALA A 80 -17.55 -11.44 15.02
C ALA A 80 -16.14 -10.87 14.82
N THR A 81 -15.47 -10.56 15.94
CA THR A 81 -14.08 -10.13 15.96
C THR A 81 -13.18 -11.37 16.09
N PRO A 82 -12.53 -11.85 15.01
CA PRO A 82 -11.64 -13.00 15.11
C PRO A 82 -10.38 -12.65 15.90
N HIS A 83 -9.80 -13.65 16.57
CA HIS A 83 -8.46 -13.53 17.12
C HIS A 83 -7.43 -13.97 16.09
N VAL A 84 -6.48 -13.08 15.76
CA VAL A 84 -5.40 -13.32 14.81
C VAL A 84 -4.10 -13.38 15.61
N ALA A 85 -3.59 -14.58 15.84
CA ALA A 85 -2.41 -14.80 16.66
C ALA A 85 -1.12 -14.41 15.91
N GLY A 86 -0.20 -13.74 16.60
CA GLY A 86 1.16 -13.51 16.12
C GLY A 86 1.33 -12.46 15.03
N THR A 87 0.25 -11.86 14.54
CA THR A 87 0.23 -10.91 13.42
C THR A 87 -0.12 -9.51 13.89
N ASP A 88 0.51 -8.48 13.35
CA ASP A 88 0.11 -7.08 13.52
C ASP A 88 -1.15 -6.80 12.70
N VAL A 89 -2.18 -6.25 13.35
CA VAL A 89 -3.47 -6.04 12.70
C VAL A 89 -3.75 -4.55 12.54
N TRP A 90 -4.00 -4.14 11.31
CA TRP A 90 -4.61 -2.88 10.97
C TRP A 90 -6.12 -3.07 10.82
N ILE A 91 -6.90 -2.25 11.50
CA ILE A 91 -8.36 -2.26 11.36
C ILE A 91 -8.72 -1.29 10.24
N VAL A 92 -9.33 -1.80 9.18
CA VAL A 92 -9.64 -1.01 7.98
C VAL A 92 -11.12 -0.68 7.94
N TYR A 93 -11.42 0.58 7.68
CA TYR A 93 -12.78 1.04 7.36
C TYR A 93 -12.82 1.65 5.97
N ARG A 94 -13.72 1.13 5.14
CA ARG A 94 -14.06 1.78 3.89
C ARG A 94 -14.97 2.98 4.19
N ALA A 95 -14.60 4.15 3.68
CA ALA A 95 -15.39 5.35 3.80
C ALA A 95 -16.05 5.69 2.46
N GLN A 96 -17.39 5.80 2.44
CA GLN A 96 -18.11 6.34 1.29
C GLN A 96 -18.18 7.89 1.36
N THR A 97 -18.02 8.43 2.56
CA THR A 97 -17.96 9.85 2.84
C THR A 97 -16.93 10.16 3.93
N ILE A 98 -16.41 11.36 3.94
CA ILE A 98 -15.56 11.89 5.01
C ILE A 98 -16.31 12.87 5.94
N ASP A 99 -17.60 13.05 5.75
CA ASP A 99 -18.45 13.91 6.59
C ASP A 99 -18.94 13.13 7.83
N TRP A 100 -17.98 12.60 8.62
CA TRP A 100 -18.33 11.84 9.83
C TRP A 100 -18.72 12.79 10.95
N ASN A 101 -19.78 12.44 11.66
CA ASN A 101 -20.12 13.09 12.92
C ASN A 101 -19.41 12.39 14.10
N ASP A 102 -19.51 13.00 15.28
CA ASP A 102 -18.88 12.48 16.50
C ASP A 102 -19.29 11.03 16.80
N ALA A 103 -20.58 10.70 16.62
CA ALA A 103 -21.10 9.37 16.91
C ALA A 103 -20.46 8.29 16.01
N VAL A 104 -20.30 8.57 14.71
CA VAL A 104 -19.63 7.65 13.78
C VAL A 104 -18.17 7.44 14.17
N LEU A 105 -17.49 8.51 14.54
CA LEU A 105 -16.09 8.41 14.96
C LEU A 105 -15.96 7.65 16.29
N ASP A 106 -16.84 7.88 17.24
CA ASP A 106 -16.90 7.12 18.50
C ASP A 106 -17.13 5.63 18.25
N ASP A 107 -18.08 5.28 17.37
CA ASP A 107 -18.37 3.89 17.01
C ASP A 107 -17.16 3.21 16.36
N VAL A 108 -16.47 3.89 15.44
CA VAL A 108 -15.25 3.39 14.79
C VAL A 108 -14.16 3.14 15.84
N LEU A 109 -13.89 4.10 16.72
CA LEU A 109 -12.85 3.98 17.75
C LEU A 109 -13.19 2.89 18.78
N ALA A 110 -14.44 2.80 19.23
CA ALA A 110 -14.91 1.73 20.12
C ALA A 110 -14.75 0.36 19.47
N HIS A 111 -15.00 0.25 18.15
CA HIS A 111 -14.83 -0.99 17.43
C HIS A 111 -13.33 -1.36 17.30
N VAL A 112 -12.43 -0.40 17.06
CA VAL A 112 -10.96 -0.64 17.09
C VAL A 112 -10.53 -1.20 18.45
N GLU A 113 -11.02 -0.61 19.54
CA GLU A 113 -10.74 -1.10 20.90
C GLU A 113 -11.30 -2.50 21.16
N SER A 114 -12.45 -2.83 20.59
CA SER A 114 -13.03 -4.19 20.72
C SER A 114 -12.12 -5.25 20.08
N TRP A 115 -11.46 -4.92 18.95
CA TRP A 115 -10.48 -5.81 18.32
C TRP A 115 -9.26 -6.03 19.22
N ARG A 116 -8.78 -4.98 19.87
CA ARG A 116 -7.68 -5.10 20.85
C ARG A 116 -8.12 -5.94 22.06
N ALA A 117 -9.31 -5.69 22.58
CA ALA A 117 -9.87 -6.43 23.72
C ALA A 117 -10.07 -7.92 23.41
N ALA A 118 -10.30 -8.30 22.14
CA ALA A 118 -10.34 -9.68 21.69
C ALA A 118 -8.95 -10.35 21.61
N GLY A 119 -7.88 -9.68 22.09
CA GLY A 119 -6.53 -10.22 22.17
C GLY A 119 -5.68 -10.00 20.90
N ASN A 120 -6.16 -9.21 19.93
CA ASN A 120 -5.40 -8.90 18.74
C ASN A 120 -4.31 -7.84 19.03
N ARG A 121 -3.19 -7.96 18.33
CA ARG A 121 -2.13 -6.94 18.31
C ARG A 121 -2.48 -5.85 17.31
N VAL A 122 -3.46 -4.99 17.69
CA VAL A 122 -3.89 -3.88 16.84
C VAL A 122 -2.82 -2.81 16.82
N VAL A 123 -2.27 -2.52 15.64
CA VAL A 123 -1.19 -1.55 15.44
C VAL A 123 -1.66 -0.24 14.82
N GLY A 124 -2.84 -0.22 14.21
CA GLY A 124 -3.37 1.00 13.60
C GLY A 124 -4.77 0.89 13.05
N LEU A 125 -5.28 2.05 12.70
CA LEU A 125 -6.51 2.28 11.95
C LEU A 125 -6.14 2.70 10.53
N GLN A 126 -6.74 2.08 9.50
CA GLN A 126 -6.61 2.51 8.12
C GLN A 126 -7.97 2.96 7.58
N ILE A 127 -7.99 4.14 6.97
CA ILE A 127 -9.16 4.65 6.25
C ILE A 127 -8.98 4.39 4.76
N ASP A 128 -9.89 3.61 4.19
CA ASP A 128 -9.96 3.32 2.76
C ASP A 128 -10.99 4.26 2.12
N PHE A 129 -10.51 5.36 1.56
CA PHE A 129 -11.32 6.37 0.88
C PHE A 129 -10.70 6.75 -0.45
N ASP A 130 -11.50 6.66 -1.52
CA ASP A 130 -11.07 6.99 -2.88
C ASP A 130 -10.96 8.53 -3.08
N ALA A 131 -10.12 9.19 -2.29
CA ALA A 131 -9.90 10.63 -2.41
C ALA A 131 -9.25 10.97 -3.77
N GLY A 132 -9.90 11.82 -4.54
CA GLY A 132 -9.33 12.33 -5.78
C GLY A 132 -8.10 13.20 -5.55
N THR A 133 -7.34 13.47 -6.62
CA THR A 133 -6.11 14.30 -6.58
C THR A 133 -6.36 15.75 -6.20
N LYS A 134 -7.59 16.22 -6.39
CA LYS A 134 -8.05 17.54 -5.94
C LYS A 134 -8.69 17.42 -4.56
N HIS A 135 -8.56 18.47 -3.74
CA HIS A 135 -9.15 18.52 -2.39
C HIS A 135 -8.55 17.51 -1.39
N LEU A 136 -7.30 17.12 -1.58
CA LEU A 136 -6.57 16.31 -0.58
C LEU A 136 -6.42 17.06 0.76
N GLU A 137 -6.44 18.38 0.76
CA GLU A 137 -6.46 19.21 1.97
C GLU A 137 -7.69 18.92 2.83
N ARG A 138 -8.90 18.88 2.24
CA ARG A 138 -10.12 18.50 2.97
C ARG A 138 -10.03 17.09 3.54
N TYR A 139 -9.41 16.18 2.80
CA TYR A 139 -9.19 14.83 3.31
C TYR A 139 -8.19 14.85 4.48
N ALA A 140 -7.13 15.65 4.41
CA ALA A 140 -6.17 15.81 5.50
C ALA A 140 -6.81 16.45 6.76
N GLU A 141 -7.72 17.42 6.61
CA GLU A 141 -8.50 18.01 7.70
C GLU A 141 -9.35 16.94 8.42
N PHE A 142 -10.11 16.15 7.67
CA PHE A 142 -10.86 15.01 8.22
C PHE A 142 -9.95 14.03 8.97
N LEU A 143 -8.82 13.67 8.38
CA LEU A 143 -7.86 12.75 9.02
C LEU A 143 -7.22 13.37 10.27
N ALA A 144 -7.06 14.68 10.32
CA ALA A 144 -6.57 15.37 11.52
C ALA A 144 -7.57 15.26 12.69
N GLU A 145 -8.88 15.32 12.40
CA GLU A 145 -9.93 15.07 13.40
C GLU A 145 -9.88 13.63 13.90
N VAL A 146 -9.77 12.65 12.98
CA VAL A 146 -9.58 11.23 13.34
C VAL A 146 -8.32 11.07 14.19
N ARG A 147 -7.19 11.66 13.79
CA ARG A 147 -5.91 11.59 14.50
C ARG A 147 -5.99 12.18 15.90
N ALA A 148 -6.69 13.29 16.08
CA ALA A 148 -6.83 13.95 17.37
C ALA A 148 -7.54 13.08 18.41
N ARG A 149 -8.44 12.18 17.99
CA ARG A 149 -9.23 11.29 18.85
C ARG A 149 -8.69 9.86 18.91
N LEU A 150 -7.90 9.43 17.90
CA LEU A 150 -7.30 8.10 17.87
C LEU A 150 -6.22 7.99 18.97
N PRO A 151 -6.29 7.00 19.89
CA PRO A 151 -5.28 6.80 20.92
C PRO A 151 -3.87 6.73 20.35
N ARG A 152 -2.90 7.35 21.02
CA ARG A 152 -1.53 7.55 20.52
C ARG A 152 -0.76 6.27 20.23
N GLN A 153 -1.17 5.14 20.81
CA GLN A 153 -0.59 3.83 20.53
C GLN A 153 -0.91 3.30 19.13
N TYR A 154 -1.92 3.82 18.47
CA TYR A 154 -2.31 3.40 17.13
C TYR A 154 -1.75 4.34 16.06
N ARG A 155 -1.25 3.73 15.01
CA ARG A 155 -0.91 4.43 13.78
C ARG A 155 -2.19 4.75 12.99
N LEU A 156 -2.14 5.81 12.20
CA LEU A 156 -3.20 6.17 11.25
C LEU A 156 -2.66 5.96 9.83
N GLY A 157 -3.26 5.07 9.09
CA GLY A 157 -2.95 4.80 7.69
C GLY A 157 -4.10 5.17 6.77
N VAL A 158 -3.80 5.34 5.50
CA VAL A 158 -4.80 5.55 4.45
C VAL A 158 -4.46 4.73 3.21
N THR A 159 -5.48 4.40 2.40
CA THR A 159 -5.28 4.02 1.01
C THR A 159 -5.11 5.28 0.18
N GLY A 160 -4.28 5.19 -0.84
CA GLY A 160 -4.06 6.27 -1.80
C GLY A 160 -4.22 5.79 -3.22
N LEU A 161 -4.81 6.62 -4.06
CA LEU A 161 -4.88 6.36 -5.49
C LEU A 161 -3.50 6.54 -6.12
N LEU A 162 -3.19 5.71 -7.09
CA LEU A 162 -1.89 5.73 -7.77
C LEU A 162 -1.53 7.10 -8.36
N ASP A 163 -2.52 7.86 -8.81
CA ASP A 163 -2.32 9.17 -9.42
C ASP A 163 -1.96 10.29 -8.42
N TRP A 164 -2.08 10.07 -7.11
CA TRP A 164 -1.59 11.03 -6.11
C TRP A 164 -0.10 11.32 -6.30
N SER A 165 0.69 10.30 -6.62
CA SER A 165 2.13 10.46 -6.87
C SER A 165 2.45 11.37 -8.04
N ALA A 166 1.57 11.40 -9.06
CA ALA A 166 1.78 12.12 -10.31
C ALA A 166 1.07 13.47 -10.38
N ASN A 167 -0.17 13.53 -9.87
CA ASN A 167 -1.11 14.60 -10.09
C ASN A 167 -1.68 15.17 -8.78
N GLY A 168 -1.32 14.59 -7.62
CA GLY A 168 -1.77 15.09 -6.32
C GLY A 168 -1.32 16.52 -6.10
N ASP A 169 -2.21 17.33 -5.53
CA ASP A 169 -1.88 18.68 -5.11
C ASP A 169 -0.76 18.66 -4.06
N PRO A 170 0.35 19.40 -4.26
CA PRO A 170 1.49 19.38 -3.33
C PRO A 170 1.12 19.80 -1.91
N ALA A 171 0.27 20.81 -1.73
CA ALA A 171 -0.13 21.28 -0.41
C ALA A 171 -0.96 20.24 0.32
N GLY A 172 -1.90 19.57 -0.38
CA GLY A 172 -2.68 18.48 0.16
C GLY A 172 -1.85 17.24 0.51
N LEU A 173 -0.85 16.90 -0.30
CA LEU A 173 0.10 15.81 0.02
C LEU A 173 0.96 16.14 1.24
N ASP A 174 1.39 17.40 1.39
CA ASP A 174 2.15 17.87 2.56
C ASP A 174 1.28 17.85 3.82
N ALA A 175 0.02 18.29 3.72
CA ALA A 175 -0.93 18.22 4.82
C ALA A 175 -1.18 16.77 5.28
N LEU A 176 -1.40 15.84 4.34
CA LEU A 176 -1.52 14.41 4.64
C LEU A 176 -0.28 13.86 5.36
N ALA A 177 0.91 14.22 4.89
CA ALA A 177 2.16 13.77 5.50
C ALA A 177 2.36 14.24 6.94
N GLY A 178 1.69 15.32 7.36
CA GLY A 178 1.67 15.82 8.74
C GLY A 178 0.71 15.07 9.66
N VAL A 179 -0.20 14.27 9.12
CA VAL A 179 -1.31 13.66 9.87
C VAL A 179 -1.25 12.15 9.90
N VAL A 180 -0.89 11.50 8.78
CA VAL A 180 -0.90 10.05 8.67
C VAL A 180 0.50 9.44 8.79
N ASP A 181 0.56 8.23 9.32
CA ASP A 181 1.80 7.48 9.50
C ASP A 181 2.17 6.68 8.24
N GLU A 182 1.18 6.30 7.42
CA GLU A 182 1.40 5.47 6.23
C GLU A 182 0.35 5.71 5.16
N VAL A 183 0.78 5.64 3.90
CA VAL A 183 -0.11 5.58 2.72
C VAL A 183 0.15 4.27 1.98
N VAL A 184 -0.90 3.50 1.66
CA VAL A 184 -0.77 2.34 0.77
C VAL A 184 -1.33 2.70 -0.60
N LEU A 185 -0.43 2.86 -1.58
CA LEU A 185 -0.79 3.25 -2.95
C LEU A 185 -1.23 2.04 -3.77
N GLN A 186 -2.47 2.04 -4.21
CA GLN A 186 -3.04 0.95 -5.00
C GLN A 186 -2.62 1.06 -6.47
N ILE A 187 -1.95 0.02 -7.00
CA ILE A 187 -1.61 -0.07 -8.44
C ILE A 187 -2.68 -0.84 -9.23
N TYR A 188 -3.83 -1.06 -8.65
CA TYR A 188 -4.94 -1.80 -9.26
C TYR A 188 -6.26 -1.06 -9.03
N GLN A 189 -7.25 -1.40 -9.86
CA GLN A 189 -8.64 -0.98 -9.71
C GLN A 189 -9.53 -2.20 -9.89
N GLY A 190 -10.33 -2.50 -8.87
CA GLY A 190 -11.11 -3.73 -8.81
C GLY A 190 -10.21 -4.96 -8.91
N ARG A 191 -10.34 -5.76 -9.96
CA ARG A 191 -9.55 -6.98 -10.18
C ARG A 191 -8.49 -6.83 -11.29
N HIS A 192 -8.11 -5.62 -11.64
CA HIS A 192 -7.20 -5.34 -12.74
C HIS A 192 -6.07 -4.43 -12.30
N VAL A 193 -4.84 -4.79 -12.68
CA VAL A 193 -3.67 -3.91 -12.52
C VAL A 193 -3.82 -2.72 -13.47
N ILE A 194 -3.55 -1.51 -12.96
CA ILE A 194 -3.65 -0.27 -13.75
C ILE A 194 -2.55 -0.26 -14.82
N PRO A 195 -2.89 -0.18 -16.12
CA PRO A 195 -1.89 -0.14 -17.18
C PRO A 195 -0.95 1.05 -17.03
N GLY A 196 0.35 0.82 -17.17
CA GLY A 196 1.34 1.89 -17.13
C GLY A 196 1.58 2.50 -15.73
N TYR A 197 1.26 1.79 -14.65
CA TYR A 197 1.47 2.22 -13.27
C TYR A 197 2.90 2.74 -13.00
N ALA A 198 3.90 2.18 -13.67
CA ALA A 198 5.30 2.59 -13.49
C ALA A 198 5.55 4.09 -13.74
N ARG A 199 4.79 4.72 -14.63
CA ARG A 199 4.90 6.17 -14.92
C ARG A 199 4.43 7.02 -13.74
N TYR A 200 3.45 6.54 -13.00
CA TYR A 200 2.97 7.21 -11.79
C TYR A 200 3.99 7.01 -10.67
N LEU A 201 4.47 5.80 -10.47
CA LEU A 201 5.45 5.48 -9.44
C LEU A 201 6.76 6.26 -9.61
N ALA A 202 7.16 6.60 -10.84
CA ALA A 202 8.36 7.40 -11.10
C ALA A 202 8.32 8.80 -10.43
N LYS A 203 7.14 9.26 -10.01
CA LYS A 203 6.95 10.56 -9.34
C LYS A 203 6.83 10.44 -7.81
N LEU A 204 7.02 9.26 -7.23
CA LEU A 204 6.92 9.01 -5.79
C LEU A 204 7.92 9.80 -4.93
N GLY A 205 8.96 10.39 -5.51
CA GLY A 205 9.88 11.27 -4.79
C GLY A 205 9.23 12.51 -4.14
N ARG A 206 7.96 12.79 -4.46
CA ARG A 206 7.17 13.85 -3.82
C ARG A 206 6.50 13.41 -2.51
N MET A 207 6.38 12.10 -2.27
CA MET A 207 5.77 11.57 -1.06
C MET A 207 6.68 11.81 0.14
N LYS A 208 6.21 12.59 1.10
CA LYS A 208 6.94 12.89 2.35
C LYS A 208 6.54 11.94 3.49
N VAL A 209 5.46 11.21 3.34
CA VAL A 209 4.98 10.18 4.28
C VAL A 209 5.54 8.80 3.91
N ALA A 210 5.68 7.91 4.89
CA ALA A 210 5.99 6.52 4.61
C ALA A 210 4.89 5.89 3.74
N PHE A 211 5.29 5.09 2.75
CA PHE A 211 4.32 4.47 1.84
C PHE A 211 4.65 3.02 1.54
N ARG A 212 3.62 2.28 1.19
CA ARG A 212 3.69 0.93 0.61
C ARG A 212 3.02 0.91 -0.75
N ILE A 213 3.30 -0.13 -1.51
CA ILE A 213 2.60 -0.40 -2.77
C ILE A 213 1.60 -1.52 -2.53
N GLY A 214 0.33 -1.23 -2.81
CA GLY A 214 -0.74 -2.21 -2.81
C GLY A 214 -0.75 -3.00 -4.11
N LEU A 215 -0.46 -4.30 -4.02
CA LEU A 215 -0.42 -5.24 -5.13
C LEU A 215 -1.72 -6.05 -5.20
N LEU A 216 -2.09 -6.49 -6.39
CA LEU A 216 -3.22 -7.40 -6.60
C LEU A 216 -2.72 -8.83 -6.70
N GLN A 217 -3.23 -9.75 -5.90
CA GLN A 217 -2.93 -11.18 -6.02
C GLN A 217 -3.24 -11.69 -7.43
N GLY A 218 -2.30 -12.38 -8.05
CA GLY A 218 -2.40 -12.86 -9.43
C GLY A 218 -2.19 -11.79 -10.49
N GLY A 219 -2.03 -10.52 -10.11
CA GLY A 219 -1.68 -9.43 -11.01
C GLY A 219 -0.22 -9.44 -11.43
N GLU A 220 0.10 -8.71 -12.49
CA GLU A 220 1.48 -8.52 -12.92
C GLU A 220 2.13 -7.35 -12.16
N TRP A 221 3.33 -7.58 -11.66
CA TRP A 221 4.13 -6.57 -10.98
C TRP A 221 5.55 -6.53 -11.53
N HIS A 222 6.04 -5.33 -11.76
CA HIS A 222 7.44 -5.06 -12.05
C HIS A 222 7.94 -3.97 -11.10
N ALA A 223 8.79 -4.34 -10.16
CA ALA A 223 9.32 -3.41 -9.18
C ALA A 223 10.28 -2.41 -9.84
N PRO A 224 9.96 -1.11 -9.88
CA PRO A 224 10.91 -0.12 -10.36
C PRO A 224 12.14 -0.07 -9.44
N PRO A 225 13.37 -0.07 -9.98
CA PRO A 225 14.61 -0.14 -9.17
C PRO A 225 14.73 0.98 -8.14
N PHE A 226 14.17 2.17 -8.41
CA PHE A 226 14.24 3.31 -7.51
C PHE A 226 13.44 3.12 -6.22
N LEU A 227 12.46 2.19 -6.15
CA LEU A 227 11.71 1.93 -4.92
C LEU A 227 12.62 1.46 -3.80
N ALA A 228 13.56 0.57 -4.09
CA ALA A 228 14.50 0.06 -3.10
C ALA A 228 15.43 1.15 -2.52
N LEU A 229 15.58 2.26 -3.24
CA LEU A 229 16.42 3.40 -2.84
C LEU A 229 15.61 4.51 -2.14
N ASN A 230 14.29 4.40 -2.09
CA ASN A 230 13.44 5.42 -1.49
C ASN A 230 13.31 5.18 0.03
N ASP A 231 13.76 6.15 0.83
CA ASP A 231 13.76 6.08 2.31
C ASP A 231 12.37 6.05 2.95
N LYS A 232 11.32 6.38 2.20
CA LYS A 232 9.91 6.33 2.63
C LYS A 232 9.23 5.01 2.27
N PHE A 233 9.81 4.21 1.38
CA PHE A 233 9.22 2.95 0.97
C PHE A 233 9.29 1.90 2.08
N ARG A 234 8.16 1.24 2.37
CA ARG A 234 7.99 0.26 3.45
C ARG A 234 7.57 -1.13 2.95
N GLY A 235 7.72 -1.40 1.65
CA GLY A 235 7.36 -2.69 1.06
C GLY A 235 5.97 -2.74 0.47
N TYR A 236 5.37 -3.91 0.48
CA TYR A 236 4.14 -4.21 -0.26
C TYR A 236 3.02 -4.62 0.68
N VAL A 237 1.77 -4.46 0.22
CA VAL A 237 0.58 -5.07 0.80
C VAL A 237 -0.18 -5.77 -0.33
N VAL A 238 -0.40 -7.07 -0.23
CA VAL A 238 -1.11 -7.83 -1.26
C VAL A 238 -2.59 -7.89 -0.96
N PHE A 239 -3.41 -7.41 -1.89
CA PHE A 239 -4.86 -7.57 -1.85
C PHE A 239 -5.22 -8.98 -2.26
N LEU A 240 -5.73 -9.77 -1.29
CA LEU A 240 -6.11 -11.15 -1.50
C LEU A 240 -7.46 -11.25 -2.22
N LEU A 241 -7.56 -12.24 -3.10
CA LEU A 241 -8.76 -12.53 -3.87
C LEU A 241 -9.20 -13.97 -3.61
N ASN A 242 -10.50 -14.21 -3.62
CA ASN A 242 -10.98 -15.60 -3.73
C ASN A 242 -10.52 -16.22 -5.06
N PRO A 243 -10.14 -17.50 -5.04
CA PRO A 243 -9.85 -18.22 -6.27
C PRO A 243 -11.01 -18.05 -7.26
N SER A 244 -10.70 -17.80 -8.52
CA SER A 244 -11.73 -17.80 -9.56
C SER A 244 -12.37 -19.19 -9.60
N SER A 245 -13.70 -19.27 -9.45
CA SER A 245 -14.44 -20.48 -9.73
C SER A 245 -14.13 -20.89 -11.18
N LYS A 246 -13.56 -22.08 -11.35
CA LYS A 246 -13.33 -22.68 -12.66
C LYS A 246 -14.65 -23.04 -13.31
#